data_5ff93251b97ea691bc4ad7ac3ab1d2aa
#
_entry.id   5ff93251b97ea691bc4ad7ac3ab1d2aa
#
_cell.length_a   1.000
_cell.length_b   1.000
_cell.length_c   1.000
_cell.angle_alpha   90.00
_cell.angle_beta   90.00
_cell.angle_gamma   90.00
#
_symmetry.space_group_name_H-M   'P 1'
#
loop_
_entity.id
_entity.type
_entity.pdbx_description
1 polymer ?
#
loop_
_entity_poly.entity_id
_entity_poly.type
_entity_poly.pdbx_seq_one_letter_code
_entity_poly.pdbx_strand_id
1 'polypeptide(L)'
;MGKIFAHNKESKYSMGIKVQTAMVIDDDHDLTYNLSTILEARKIYTLEVHSLNEAEEYLHFLKPTIIFLDNSFPDGLGVNFIRNIKSADETIKIVMMTADADKWVEEKATAENINYFIKKPFSRQLINGVLDKLNMRKA
;
A
#
# COMPACT_ATOMS: atom_id res chain seq x y z
N MET A 1 1.27 -11.97 11.60
CA MET A 1 1.63 -11.68 10.20
C MET A 1 0.97 -12.63 9.24
N GLY A 2 1.37 -13.89 9.27
CA GLY A 2 0.85 -14.87 8.34
C GLY A 2 -0.66 -15.00 8.36
N LYS A 3 -1.29 -14.79 9.49
CA LYS A 3 -2.73 -14.96 9.60
C LYS A 3 -3.53 -13.97 8.74
N ILE A 4 -2.97 -12.78 8.46
CA ILE A 4 -3.65 -11.80 7.61
C ILE A 4 -3.81 -12.34 6.19
N PHE A 5 -2.76 -12.96 5.70
CA PHE A 5 -2.74 -13.48 4.33
C PHE A 5 -3.21 -14.94 4.24
N ALA A 6 -3.28 -15.65 5.37
CA ALA A 6 -3.79 -17.01 5.39
C ALA A 6 -5.26 -17.09 4.96
N HIS A 7 -6.00 -16.00 5.16
CA HIS A 7 -7.40 -15.93 4.74
C HIS A 7 -7.59 -16.02 3.24
N ASN A 8 -6.55 -15.79 2.45
CA ASN A 8 -6.65 -15.89 1.00
C ASN A 8 -7.14 -17.25 0.55
N LYS A 9 -6.69 -18.31 1.20
CA LYS A 9 -7.11 -19.67 0.86
C LYS A 9 -8.58 -19.90 1.17
N GLU A 10 -8.99 -19.47 2.34
CA GLU A 10 -10.37 -19.69 2.78
C GLU A 10 -11.36 -18.87 1.93
N SER A 11 -10.99 -17.64 1.60
CA SER A 11 -11.84 -16.76 0.80
C SER A 11 -12.11 -17.30 -0.59
N LYS A 12 -11.20 -18.07 -1.14
CA LYS A 12 -11.40 -18.70 -2.45
C LYS A 12 -12.63 -19.58 -2.48
N TYR A 13 -12.95 -20.20 -1.37
CA TYR A 13 -14.03 -21.15 -1.27
C TYR A 13 -15.31 -20.53 -0.71
N SER A 14 -15.28 -19.24 -0.41
CA SER A 14 -16.41 -18.49 0.14
C SER A 14 -17.03 -17.64 -0.96
N MET A 15 -17.90 -18.25 -1.74
CA MET A 15 -18.74 -17.52 -2.68
C MET A 15 -17.98 -16.72 -3.75
N GLY A 16 -16.72 -17.08 -4.03
CA GLY A 16 -15.93 -16.42 -5.05
C GLY A 16 -15.47 -15.00 -4.70
N ILE A 17 -15.57 -14.60 -3.44
CA ILE A 17 -15.15 -13.28 -3.00
C ILE A 17 -13.64 -13.27 -2.83
N LYS A 18 -12.96 -12.38 -3.57
CA LYS A 18 -11.52 -12.19 -3.42
C LYS A 18 -11.21 -11.40 -2.17
N VAL A 19 -10.27 -11.89 -1.38
CA VAL A 19 -9.73 -11.14 -0.26
C VAL A 19 -8.82 -10.05 -0.80
N GLN A 20 -9.04 -8.81 -0.37
CA GLN A 20 -8.17 -7.71 -0.69
C GLN A 20 -7.23 -7.46 0.48
N THR A 21 -5.97 -7.24 0.17
CA THR A 21 -4.94 -7.01 1.17
C THR A 21 -4.15 -5.75 0.83
N ALA A 22 -3.64 -5.10 1.86
CA ALA A 22 -2.84 -3.89 1.70
C ALA A 22 -1.56 -4.01 2.49
N MET A 23 -0.51 -3.37 1.97
CA MET A 23 0.72 -3.18 2.72
C MET A 23 0.92 -1.67 2.84
N VAL A 24 1.07 -1.17 4.06
CA VAL A 24 1.33 0.24 4.32
C VAL A 24 2.77 0.37 4.77
N ILE A 25 3.58 1.03 3.95
CA ILE A 25 5.03 1.13 4.16
C ILE A 25 5.37 2.57 4.52
N ASP A 26 5.64 2.81 5.80
CA ASP A 26 5.98 4.14 6.33
C ASP A 26 6.66 3.93 7.68
N ASP A 27 7.73 4.66 7.96
CA ASP A 27 8.42 4.53 9.24
C ASP A 27 7.68 5.24 10.39
N ASP A 28 6.63 6.00 10.08
CA ASP A 28 5.77 6.62 11.09
C ASP A 28 4.71 5.61 11.54
N HIS A 29 4.87 5.09 12.76
CA HIS A 29 3.99 4.06 13.30
C HIS A 29 2.56 4.57 13.52
N ASP A 30 2.40 5.83 13.89
CA ASP A 30 1.06 6.40 14.06
C ASP A 30 0.31 6.48 12.73
N LEU A 31 1.03 6.85 11.68
CA LEU A 31 0.44 6.94 10.36
C LEU A 31 0.02 5.55 9.85
N THR A 32 0.89 4.55 9.99
CA THR A 32 0.55 3.20 9.51
C THR A 32 -0.64 2.65 10.28
N TYR A 33 -0.70 2.90 11.58
CA TYR A 33 -1.83 2.46 12.39
C TYR A 33 -3.13 3.14 11.93
N ASN A 34 -3.11 4.45 11.79
CA ASN A 34 -4.30 5.20 11.38
C ASN A 34 -4.78 4.79 10.00
N LEU A 35 -3.87 4.64 9.05
CA LEU A 35 -4.23 4.23 7.71
C LEU A 35 -4.79 2.81 7.71
N SER A 36 -4.19 1.93 8.50
CA SER A 36 -4.66 0.55 8.62
C SER A 36 -6.10 0.51 9.16
N THR A 37 -6.49 1.39 10.10
CA THR A 37 -7.88 1.41 10.58
C THR A 37 -8.87 1.78 9.48
N ILE A 38 -8.47 2.69 8.59
CA ILE A 38 -9.33 3.08 7.47
C ILE A 38 -9.50 1.92 6.50
N LEU A 39 -8.42 1.22 6.21
CA LEU A 39 -8.44 0.07 5.28
C LEU A 39 -9.22 -1.10 5.86
N GLU A 40 -8.99 -1.42 7.14
CA GLU A 40 -9.68 -2.53 7.80
C GLU A 40 -11.19 -2.30 7.88
N ALA A 41 -11.63 -1.04 8.01
CA ALA A 41 -13.04 -0.71 8.00
C ALA A 41 -13.69 -1.09 6.66
N ARG A 42 -12.92 -1.21 5.60
CA ARG A 42 -13.39 -1.64 4.28
C ARG A 42 -13.10 -3.11 4.02
N LYS A 43 -12.76 -3.86 5.06
CA LYS A 43 -12.45 -5.29 4.95
C LYS A 43 -11.23 -5.56 4.06
N ILE A 44 -10.28 -4.61 4.05
CA ILE A 44 -9.00 -4.76 3.37
C ILE A 44 -7.99 -5.11 4.46
N TYR A 45 -7.50 -6.35 4.46
CA TYR A 45 -6.55 -6.80 5.49
C TYR A 45 -5.22 -6.12 5.29
N THR A 46 -4.69 -5.50 6.34
CA THR A 46 -3.56 -4.58 6.21
C THR A 46 -2.36 -5.03 7.02
N LEU A 47 -1.20 -5.01 6.36
CA LEU A 47 0.09 -5.25 6.98
C LEU A 47 0.82 -3.91 7.09
N GLU A 48 1.22 -3.55 8.31
CA GLU A 48 2.00 -2.34 8.56
C GLU A 48 3.48 -2.67 8.50
N VAL A 49 4.22 -1.93 7.69
CA VAL A 49 5.64 -2.19 7.42
C VAL A 49 6.40 -0.88 7.58
N HIS A 50 7.54 -0.89 8.24
CA HIS A 50 8.18 0.34 8.67
C HIS A 50 9.55 0.61 8.06
N SER A 51 10.00 -0.23 7.14
CA SER A 51 11.24 -0.01 6.40
C SER A 51 11.15 -0.63 5.01
N LEU A 52 11.98 -0.17 4.10
CA LEU A 52 12.04 -0.74 2.76
C LEU A 52 12.59 -2.17 2.78
N ASN A 53 13.56 -2.43 3.65
CA ASN A 53 14.12 -3.78 3.79
C ASN A 53 13.05 -4.77 4.24
N GLU A 54 12.24 -4.38 5.20
CA GLU A 54 11.16 -5.22 5.69
C GLU A 54 10.13 -5.48 4.58
N ALA A 55 9.80 -4.44 3.82
CA ALA A 55 8.87 -4.57 2.70
C ALA A 55 9.40 -5.54 1.64
N GLU A 56 10.69 -5.44 1.34
CA GLU A 56 11.33 -6.32 0.37
C GLU A 56 11.21 -7.79 0.79
N GLU A 57 11.45 -8.06 2.07
CA GLU A 57 11.33 -9.43 2.59
C GLU A 57 9.91 -9.97 2.43
N TYR A 58 8.91 -9.17 2.79
CA TYR A 58 7.51 -9.60 2.66
C TYR A 58 7.13 -9.86 1.20
N LEU A 59 7.62 -9.05 0.27
CA LEU A 59 7.26 -9.20 -1.14
C LEU A 59 7.82 -10.47 -1.77
N HIS A 60 8.73 -11.16 -1.13
CA HIS A 60 9.19 -12.46 -1.60
C HIS A 60 8.11 -13.53 -1.52
N PHE A 61 7.13 -13.38 -0.64
CA PHE A 61 6.08 -14.40 -0.45
C PHE A 61 4.67 -13.84 -0.30
N LEU A 62 4.49 -12.52 -0.30
CA LEU A 62 3.18 -11.88 -0.19
C LEU A 62 2.92 -11.01 -1.41
N LYS A 63 1.69 -11.04 -1.90
CA LYS A 63 1.29 -10.19 -3.03
C LYS A 63 0.06 -9.39 -2.64
N PRO A 64 0.26 -8.22 -2.01
CA PRO A 64 -0.87 -7.38 -1.63
C PRO A 64 -1.61 -6.85 -2.85
N THR A 65 -2.89 -6.54 -2.68
CA THR A 65 -3.69 -5.92 -3.73
C THR A 65 -3.25 -4.49 -3.97
N ILE A 66 -2.89 -3.78 -2.89
CA ILE A 66 -2.52 -2.37 -2.92
C ILE A 66 -1.40 -2.10 -1.92
N ILE A 67 -0.48 -1.21 -2.29
CA ILE A 67 0.59 -0.75 -1.39
C ILE A 67 0.49 0.77 -1.26
N PHE A 68 0.50 1.25 -0.02
CA PHE A 68 0.69 2.66 0.28
C PHE A 68 2.14 2.83 0.68
N LEU A 69 2.87 3.69 -0.02
CA LEU A 69 4.32 3.79 0.09
C LEU A 69 4.76 5.22 0.36
N ASP A 70 5.40 5.43 1.52
CA ASP A 70 6.06 6.71 1.82
C ASP A 70 7.33 6.85 1.00
N ASN A 71 7.83 8.08 0.88
CA ASN A 71 9.06 8.30 0.11
C ASN A 71 10.32 8.30 0.96
N SER A 72 10.26 8.73 2.22
CA SER A 72 11.48 8.94 3.02
C SER A 72 11.66 7.89 4.08
N PHE A 73 12.74 7.13 3.98
CA PHE A 73 13.11 6.10 4.95
C PHE A 73 14.60 6.21 5.28
N PRO A 74 15.01 5.76 6.47
CA PRO A 74 16.45 5.69 6.76
C PRO A 74 17.22 4.81 5.80
N ASP A 75 16.58 3.78 5.22
CA ASP A 75 17.25 2.83 4.31
C ASP A 75 16.96 3.11 2.83
N GLY A 76 16.40 4.27 2.49
CA GLY A 76 16.28 4.64 1.08
C GLY A 76 15.08 5.49 0.77
N LEU A 77 14.82 5.67 -0.52
CA LEU A 77 13.67 6.43 -1.01
C LEU A 77 12.61 5.50 -1.56
N GLY A 78 11.36 5.74 -1.14
CA GLY A 78 10.23 4.94 -1.61
C GLY A 78 10.09 4.95 -3.12
N VAL A 79 10.33 6.11 -3.75
CA VAL A 79 10.20 6.23 -5.20
C VAL A 79 11.16 5.28 -5.94
N ASN A 80 12.31 4.96 -5.35
CA ASN A 80 13.23 4.00 -5.94
C ASN A 80 12.81 2.55 -5.68
N PHE A 81 11.91 2.34 -4.74
CA PHE A 81 11.42 1.00 -4.40
C PHE A 81 10.26 0.54 -5.29
N ILE A 82 9.68 1.44 -6.07
CA ILE A 82 8.56 1.10 -6.96
C ILE A 82 8.92 -0.05 -7.89
N ARG A 83 10.12 -0.07 -8.41
CA ARG A 83 10.58 -1.14 -9.30
C ARG A 83 10.60 -2.48 -8.61
N ASN A 84 10.97 -2.51 -7.34
CA ASN A 84 10.99 -3.74 -6.56
C ASN A 84 9.58 -4.30 -6.43
N ILE A 85 8.60 -3.43 -6.19
CA ILE A 85 7.22 -3.83 -6.09
C ILE A 85 6.74 -4.42 -7.42
N LYS A 86 7.00 -3.71 -8.51
CA LYS A 86 6.56 -4.14 -9.83
C LYS A 86 7.25 -5.42 -10.28
N SER A 87 8.49 -5.62 -9.87
CA SER A 87 9.21 -6.86 -10.16
C SER A 87 8.58 -8.04 -9.43
N ALA A 88 8.03 -7.81 -8.24
CA ALA A 88 7.33 -8.85 -7.50
C ALA A 88 6.00 -9.20 -8.16
N ASP A 89 5.23 -8.17 -8.55
CA ASP A 89 3.94 -8.36 -9.23
C ASP A 89 3.49 -7.02 -9.82
N GLU A 90 3.40 -6.94 -11.13
CA GLU A 90 3.01 -5.70 -11.82
C GLU A 90 1.56 -5.30 -11.57
N THR A 91 0.72 -6.22 -11.10
CA THR A 91 -0.70 -5.93 -10.87
C THR A 91 -0.95 -5.23 -9.54
N ILE A 92 0.05 -5.14 -8.66
CA ILE A 92 -0.11 -4.46 -7.37
C ILE A 92 -0.38 -2.97 -7.62
N LYS A 93 -1.45 -2.46 -7.03
CA LYS A 93 -1.73 -1.01 -7.09
C LYS A 93 -0.80 -0.29 -6.13
N ILE A 94 -0.25 0.84 -6.56
CA ILE A 94 0.70 1.61 -5.76
C ILE A 94 0.18 3.02 -5.57
N VAL A 95 0.07 3.43 -4.30
CA VAL A 95 -0.27 4.80 -3.91
C VAL A 95 0.94 5.37 -3.18
N MET A 96 1.57 6.38 -3.75
CA MET A 96 2.67 7.08 -3.08
C MET A 96 2.11 8.11 -2.09
N MET A 97 2.78 8.24 -0.96
CA MET A 97 2.46 9.24 0.05
C MET A 97 3.72 10.06 0.33
N THR A 98 3.61 11.39 0.44
CA THR A 98 4.76 12.19 0.81
C THR A 98 4.34 13.44 1.57
N ALA A 99 5.19 13.85 2.52
CA ALA A 99 5.01 15.09 3.24
C ALA A 99 5.43 16.29 2.39
N ASP A 100 6.40 16.09 1.51
CA ASP A 100 6.95 17.15 0.69
C ASP A 100 6.36 17.15 -0.71
N ALA A 101 6.12 18.34 -1.22
CA ALA A 101 5.72 18.52 -2.60
C ALA A 101 6.96 18.55 -3.49
N ASP A 102 7.86 17.57 -3.33
CA ASP A 102 9.03 17.48 -4.17
C ASP A 102 8.59 17.06 -5.57
N LYS A 103 8.68 18.00 -6.49
CA LYS A 103 8.24 17.77 -7.86
C LYS A 103 9.00 16.63 -8.52
N TRP A 104 10.26 16.47 -8.18
CA TRP A 104 11.08 15.38 -8.73
C TRP A 104 10.52 14.02 -8.32
N VAL A 105 10.10 13.88 -7.06
CA VAL A 105 9.53 12.62 -6.57
C VAL A 105 8.24 12.32 -7.31
N GLU A 106 7.38 13.32 -7.46
CA GLU A 106 6.11 13.13 -8.17
C GLU A 106 6.33 12.76 -9.62
N GLU A 107 7.25 13.42 -10.29
CA GLU A 107 7.56 13.13 -11.69
C GLU A 107 8.13 11.74 -11.86
N LYS A 108 9.02 11.33 -10.97
CA LYS A 108 9.61 10.00 -11.04
C LYS A 108 8.57 8.91 -10.75
N ALA A 109 7.72 9.13 -9.76
CA ALA A 109 6.66 8.18 -9.43
C ALA A 109 5.68 8.03 -10.61
N THR A 110 5.31 9.15 -11.22
CA THR A 110 4.43 9.14 -12.39
C THR A 110 5.07 8.39 -13.55
N ALA A 111 6.37 8.59 -13.78
CA ALA A 111 7.10 7.88 -14.83
C ALA A 111 7.15 6.36 -14.58
N GLU A 112 7.07 5.94 -13.33
CA GLU A 112 7.04 4.53 -12.98
C GLU A 112 5.63 3.93 -12.99
N ASN A 113 4.64 4.71 -13.44
CA ASN A 113 3.26 4.27 -13.60
C ASN A 113 2.59 3.83 -12.29
N ILE A 114 2.72 4.65 -11.25
CA ILE A 114 1.95 4.41 -10.02
C ILE A 114 0.47 4.75 -10.26
N ASN A 115 -0.38 4.24 -9.39
CA ASN A 115 -1.82 4.41 -9.53
C ASN A 115 -2.33 5.74 -8.97
N TYR A 116 -1.68 6.24 -7.91
CA TYR A 116 -2.11 7.48 -7.30
C TYR A 116 -0.99 8.09 -6.46
N PHE A 117 -1.02 9.41 -6.31
CA PHE A 117 -0.04 10.15 -5.52
C PHE A 117 -0.78 11.07 -4.56
N ILE A 118 -0.53 10.97 -3.26
CA ILE A 118 -1.19 11.80 -2.26
C ILE A 118 -0.18 12.53 -1.39
N LYS A 119 -0.58 13.69 -0.88
CA LYS A 119 0.24 14.48 0.02
C LYS A 119 -0.20 14.28 1.46
N LYS A 120 0.76 14.23 2.35
CA LYS A 120 0.49 14.23 3.79
C LYS A 120 0.32 15.67 4.28
N PRO A 121 -0.52 15.93 5.28
CA PRO A 121 -1.44 14.99 5.90
C PRO A 121 -2.66 14.74 5.02
N PHE A 122 -3.26 13.58 5.19
CA PHE A 122 -4.47 13.23 4.44
C PHE A 122 -5.60 12.88 5.38
N SER A 123 -6.82 13.01 4.90
CA SER A 123 -8.02 12.71 5.67
C SER A 123 -8.51 11.30 5.34
N ARG A 124 -9.34 10.76 6.23
CA ARG A 124 -10.05 9.51 5.96
C ARG A 124 -10.85 9.62 4.66
N GLN A 125 -11.49 10.77 4.45
CA GLN A 125 -12.30 11.01 3.26
C GLN A 125 -11.46 10.92 1.98
N LEU A 126 -10.27 11.50 2.00
CA LEU A 126 -9.36 11.41 0.84
C LEU A 126 -8.98 9.96 0.55
N ILE A 127 -8.60 9.22 1.59
CA ILE A 127 -8.21 7.82 1.41
C ILE A 127 -9.36 7.00 0.85
N ASN A 128 -10.56 7.17 1.40
CA ASN A 128 -11.73 6.46 0.89
C ASN A 128 -12.01 6.82 -0.57
N GLY A 129 -11.85 8.08 -0.94
CA GLY A 129 -12.00 8.50 -2.34
C GLY A 129 -10.99 7.84 -3.27
N VAL A 130 -9.74 7.74 -2.83
CA VAL A 130 -8.70 7.05 -3.61
C VAL A 130 -9.03 5.57 -3.78
N LEU A 131 -9.46 4.92 -2.69
CA LEU A 131 -9.83 3.51 -2.75
C LEU A 131 -11.01 3.28 -3.71
N ASP A 132 -11.99 4.18 -3.71
CA ASP A 132 -13.10 4.10 -4.66
C ASP A 132 -12.62 4.22 -6.10
N LYS A 133 -11.74 5.18 -6.37
CA LYS A 133 -11.18 5.37 -7.71
C LYS A 133 -10.39 4.16 -8.19
N LEU A 134 -9.76 3.44 -7.28
CA LEU A 134 -8.99 2.26 -7.61
C LEU A 134 -9.81 0.97 -7.54
N ASN A 135 -11.12 1.09 -7.41
CA ASN A 135 -12.06 -0.03 -7.37
C ASN A 135 -11.77 -1.01 -6.22
N MET A 136 -11.34 -0.49 -5.09
CA MET A 136 -11.14 -1.29 -3.90
C MET A 136 -12.48 -1.51 -3.20
N ARG A 137 -12.54 -2.54 -2.36
CA ARG A 137 -13.76 -2.91 -1.64
C ARG A 137 -14.30 -1.73 -0.83
N LYS A 138 -15.61 -1.55 -0.86
CA LYS A 138 -16.28 -0.54 -0.05
C LYS A 138 -16.65 -1.10 1.32
N ALA A 139 -16.79 -0.20 2.28
CA ALA A 139 -17.12 -0.57 3.64
C ALA A 139 -18.53 -1.18 3.73
#